data_e8affbe908a1a8b1d3de5dd876f51c06
#
_entry.id   e8affbe908a1a8b1d3de5dd876f51c06
#
_cell.length_a   1.000
_cell.length_b   1.000
_cell.length_c   1.000
_cell.angle_alpha   90.00
_cell.angle_beta   90.00
_cell.angle_gamma   90.00
#
_symmetry.space_group_name_H-M   'P 1'
#
loop_
_entity.id
_entity.type
_entity.pdbx_description
1 polymer ?
#
loop_
_entity_poly.entity_id
_entity_poly.type
_entity_poly.pdbx_seq_one_letter_code
_entity_poly.pdbx_strand_id
1 'polypeptide(L)'
;MSSSFASQRFKPSNAAKRLGVYLPATPQEFQDTPLTRAELEELETNPPEWLSDLRRNGPHPRPVVAGRLGISIAGLARGGVTEPLTTEQINELREDPPEWLVREREVAAQVRAEEERLEEARKAAEKKARPAR
;
A
#
# COMPACT_ATOMS: atom_id res chain seq x y z
N MET A 1 14.52 -31.97 -13.54
CA MET A 1 13.34 -31.63 -12.79
C MET A 1 13.26 -30.18 -12.45
N SER A 2 12.22 -29.57 -12.84
CA SER A 2 12.04 -28.18 -12.48
C SER A 2 11.69 -28.08 -11.00
N SER A 3 12.35 -27.21 -10.33
CA SER A 3 12.02 -26.85 -8.97
C SER A 3 10.65 -26.16 -8.96
N SER A 4 9.84 -26.43 -7.94
CA SER A 4 8.57 -25.74 -7.79
C SER A 4 8.78 -24.22 -7.62
N PHE A 5 9.92 -23.81 -7.10
CA PHE A 5 10.26 -22.39 -6.99
C PHE A 5 10.49 -21.74 -8.36
N ALA A 6 11.17 -22.44 -9.25
CA ALA A 6 11.45 -21.92 -10.58
C ALA A 6 10.18 -21.79 -11.42
N SER A 7 9.18 -22.65 -11.15
CA SER A 7 7.91 -22.60 -11.89
C SER A 7 6.85 -21.76 -11.23
N GLN A 8 7.11 -21.26 -10.02
CA GLN A 8 6.15 -20.44 -9.30
C GLN A 8 5.99 -19.08 -9.98
N ARG A 9 4.73 -18.70 -10.16
CA ARG A 9 4.41 -17.44 -10.79
C ARG A 9 3.41 -16.67 -9.94
N PHE A 10 3.54 -15.36 -9.98
CA PHE A 10 2.59 -14.47 -9.32
C PHE A 10 1.46 -14.16 -10.28
N LYS A 11 0.24 -14.26 -9.80
CA LYS A 11 -0.91 -13.80 -10.59
C LYS A 11 -0.75 -12.29 -10.83
N PRO A 12 -1.24 -11.77 -11.96
CA PRO A 12 -1.14 -10.33 -12.23
C PRO A 12 -1.67 -9.46 -11.10
N SER A 13 -2.77 -9.86 -10.47
CA SER A 13 -3.33 -9.11 -9.35
C SER A 13 -2.37 -9.03 -8.15
N ASN A 14 -1.69 -10.13 -7.85
CA ASN A 14 -0.72 -10.15 -6.76
C ASN A 14 0.54 -9.37 -7.11
N ALA A 15 0.97 -9.48 -8.37
CA ALA A 15 2.12 -8.70 -8.84
C ALA A 15 1.83 -7.20 -8.76
N ALA A 16 0.64 -6.79 -9.19
CA ALA A 16 0.23 -5.38 -9.11
C ALA A 16 0.22 -4.86 -7.67
N LYS A 17 -0.26 -5.67 -6.72
CA LYS A 17 -0.24 -5.30 -5.31
C LYS A 17 1.18 -5.09 -4.80
N ARG A 18 2.10 -5.97 -5.17
CA ARG A 18 3.50 -5.84 -4.77
C ARG A 18 4.16 -4.60 -5.36
N LEU A 19 3.80 -4.27 -6.60
CA LEU A 19 4.32 -3.08 -7.26
C LEU A 19 3.64 -1.80 -6.79
N GLY A 20 2.50 -1.91 -6.11
CA GLY A 20 1.75 -0.77 -5.62
C GLY A 20 1.01 -0.03 -6.73
N VAL A 21 0.55 -0.74 -7.74
CA VAL A 21 -0.14 -0.14 -8.89
C VAL A 21 -1.53 -0.73 -9.07
N TYR A 22 -2.37 0.03 -9.76
CA TYR A 22 -3.74 -0.37 -10.07
C TYR A 22 -3.72 -1.24 -11.33
N LEU A 23 -4.10 -2.51 -11.20
CA LEU A 23 -4.00 -3.49 -12.28
C LEU A 23 -4.67 -3.05 -13.59
N PRO A 24 -5.92 -2.56 -13.58
CA PRO A 24 -6.57 -2.17 -14.83
C PRO A 24 -5.88 -1.04 -15.60
N ALA A 25 -4.99 -0.30 -14.94
CA ALA A 25 -4.23 0.77 -15.59
C ALA A 25 -2.90 0.29 -16.16
N THR A 26 -2.53 -0.96 -15.92
CA THR A 26 -1.29 -1.54 -16.45
C THR A 26 -1.48 -1.97 -17.91
N PRO A 27 -0.38 -2.19 -18.66
CA PRO A 27 -0.51 -2.72 -20.02
C PRO A 27 -1.24 -4.06 -20.05
N GLN A 28 -1.97 -4.32 -21.10
CA GLN A 28 -2.75 -5.55 -21.26
C GLN A 28 -1.86 -6.79 -21.12
N GLU A 29 -0.65 -6.72 -21.65
CA GLU A 29 0.30 -7.81 -21.56
C GLU A 29 0.61 -8.18 -20.11
N PHE A 30 0.77 -7.16 -19.25
CA PHE A 30 0.98 -7.39 -17.83
C PHE A 30 -0.24 -8.05 -17.18
N GLN A 31 -1.43 -7.62 -17.56
CA GLN A 31 -2.68 -8.15 -17.01
C GLN A 31 -2.92 -9.60 -17.37
N ASP A 32 -2.40 -10.03 -18.52
CA ASP A 32 -2.67 -11.35 -19.07
C ASP A 32 -1.63 -12.40 -18.71
N THR A 33 -0.49 -12.01 -18.20
CA THR A 33 0.65 -12.92 -18.05
C THR A 33 1.14 -12.99 -16.60
N PRO A 34 1.07 -14.17 -15.95
CA PRO A 34 1.69 -14.31 -14.63
C PRO A 34 3.20 -14.07 -14.71
N LEU A 35 3.75 -13.51 -13.65
CA LEU A 35 5.17 -13.18 -13.57
C LEU A 35 5.93 -14.14 -12.66
N THR A 36 7.15 -14.47 -13.04
CA THR A 36 8.07 -15.16 -12.16
C THR A 36 8.59 -14.17 -11.13
N ARG A 37 9.18 -14.69 -10.06
CA ARG A 37 9.83 -13.85 -9.05
C ARG A 37 10.92 -12.98 -9.68
N ALA A 38 11.72 -13.57 -10.57
CA ALA A 38 12.80 -12.82 -11.23
C ALA A 38 12.26 -11.69 -12.09
N GLU A 39 11.16 -11.94 -12.81
CA GLU A 39 10.52 -10.90 -13.62
C GLU A 39 9.97 -9.77 -12.75
N LEU A 40 9.38 -10.12 -11.61
CA LEU A 40 8.85 -9.11 -10.69
C LEU A 40 9.99 -8.28 -10.08
N GLU A 41 11.09 -8.92 -9.69
CA GLU A 41 12.26 -8.22 -9.17
C GLU A 41 12.87 -7.28 -10.20
N GLU A 42 12.90 -7.70 -11.46
CA GLU A 42 13.39 -6.87 -12.55
C GLU A 42 12.52 -5.61 -12.70
N LEU A 43 11.21 -5.76 -12.61
CA LEU A 43 10.29 -4.61 -12.67
C LEU A 43 10.54 -3.63 -11.51
N GLU A 44 10.89 -4.14 -10.34
CA GLU A 44 11.18 -3.28 -9.20
C GLU A 44 12.55 -2.62 -9.27
N THR A 45 13.54 -3.34 -9.78
CA THR A 45 14.91 -2.83 -9.88
C THR A 45 15.06 -1.85 -11.05
N ASN A 46 14.49 -2.19 -12.19
CA ASN A 46 14.55 -1.37 -13.40
C ASN A 46 13.15 -1.13 -13.93
N PRO A 47 12.37 -0.28 -13.26
CA PRO A 47 10.97 -0.09 -13.66
C PRO A 47 10.87 0.48 -15.08
N PRO A 48 10.04 -0.14 -15.94
CA PRO A 48 9.78 0.42 -17.25
C PRO A 48 9.01 1.73 -17.14
N GLU A 49 8.98 2.46 -18.23
CA GLU A 49 8.34 3.78 -18.26
C GLU A 49 6.89 3.74 -17.77
N TRP A 50 6.10 2.73 -18.21
CA TRP A 50 4.70 2.64 -17.79
C TRP A 50 4.55 2.47 -16.28
N LEU A 51 5.47 1.73 -15.65
CA LEU A 51 5.43 1.52 -14.21
C LEU A 51 5.81 2.80 -13.46
N SER A 52 6.85 3.47 -13.92
CA SER A 52 7.27 4.75 -13.35
C SER A 52 6.16 5.81 -13.47
N ASP A 53 5.49 5.86 -14.61
CA ASP A 53 4.38 6.78 -14.83
C ASP A 53 3.19 6.48 -13.92
N LEU A 54 2.84 5.21 -13.77
CA LEU A 54 1.76 4.83 -12.86
C LEU A 54 2.07 5.19 -11.41
N ARG A 55 3.30 4.98 -10.99
CA ARG A 55 3.72 5.32 -9.63
C ARG A 55 3.74 6.82 -9.39
N ARG A 56 4.04 7.59 -10.42
CA ARG A 56 4.09 9.05 -10.32
C ARG A 56 2.71 9.68 -10.41
N ASN A 57 1.92 9.26 -11.37
CA ASN A 57 0.66 9.93 -11.71
C ASN A 57 -0.59 9.15 -11.32
N GLY A 58 -0.50 7.84 -11.23
CA GLY A 58 -1.67 6.99 -11.00
C GLY A 58 -2.45 6.71 -12.27
N PRO A 59 -3.68 6.20 -12.14
CA PRO A 59 -4.46 6.09 -10.90
C PRO A 59 -3.87 5.06 -9.94
N HIS A 60 -3.94 5.38 -8.66
CA HIS A 60 -3.37 4.54 -7.60
C HIS A 60 -4.43 3.66 -6.97
N PRO A 61 -4.09 2.43 -6.58
CA PRO A 61 -5.05 1.58 -5.88
C PRO A 61 -5.38 2.15 -4.50
N ARG A 62 -6.53 1.77 -3.99
CA ARG A 62 -7.04 2.31 -2.72
C ARG A 62 -6.07 2.22 -1.54
N PRO A 63 -5.34 1.12 -1.35
CA PRO A 63 -4.35 1.08 -0.27
C PRO A 63 -3.27 2.16 -0.38
N VAL A 64 -2.82 2.44 -1.59
CA VAL A 64 -1.84 3.50 -1.83
C VAL A 64 -2.45 4.87 -1.56
N VAL A 65 -3.69 5.10 -2.02
CA VAL A 65 -4.42 6.34 -1.77
C VAL A 65 -4.56 6.58 -0.27
N ALA A 66 -5.02 5.58 0.46
CA ALA A 66 -5.20 5.68 1.91
C ALA A 66 -3.87 6.02 2.60
N GLY A 67 -2.79 5.34 2.22
CA GLY A 67 -1.46 5.61 2.78
C GLY A 67 -0.99 7.03 2.53
N ARG A 68 -1.20 7.54 1.33
CA ARG A 68 -0.80 8.90 0.99
C ARG A 68 -1.64 9.96 1.71
N LEU A 69 -2.89 9.65 2.00
CA LEU A 69 -3.77 10.54 2.75
C LEU A 69 -3.59 10.42 4.27
N GLY A 70 -2.85 9.41 4.72
CA GLY A 70 -2.60 9.19 6.13
C GLY A 70 -3.77 8.61 6.90
N ILE A 71 -4.60 7.81 6.24
CA ILE A 71 -5.78 7.19 6.84
C ILE A 71 -5.81 5.70 6.52
N SER A 72 -6.73 4.98 7.14
CA SER A 72 -6.93 3.56 6.85
C SER A 72 -7.76 3.38 5.58
N ILE A 73 -7.71 2.17 5.01
CA ILE A 73 -8.55 1.82 3.85
C ILE A 73 -10.03 1.92 4.24
N ALA A 74 -10.36 1.48 5.46
CA ALA A 74 -11.73 1.61 5.96
C ALA A 74 -12.16 3.08 6.08
N GLY A 75 -11.25 3.95 6.52
CA GLY A 75 -11.50 5.39 6.58
C GLY A 75 -11.75 5.98 5.22
N LEU A 76 -11.00 5.53 4.23
CA LEU A 76 -11.19 5.96 2.84
C LEU A 76 -12.59 5.58 2.35
N ALA A 77 -13.03 4.37 2.64
CA ALA A 77 -14.37 3.90 2.28
C ALA A 77 -15.46 4.71 2.98
N ARG A 78 -15.28 5.02 4.27
CA ARG A 78 -16.23 5.85 5.01
C ARG A 78 -16.36 7.24 4.41
N GLY A 79 -15.28 7.75 3.83
CA GLY A 79 -15.28 9.04 3.14
C GLY A 79 -15.91 9.02 1.76
N GLY A 80 -16.35 7.84 1.31
CA GLY A 80 -17.00 7.69 0.02
C GLY A 80 -16.05 7.50 -1.16
N VAL A 81 -14.75 7.31 -0.90
CA VAL A 81 -13.78 7.08 -1.97
C VAL A 81 -13.75 5.59 -2.26
N THR A 82 -14.38 5.20 -3.36
CA THR A 82 -14.51 3.80 -3.76
C THR A 82 -13.69 3.46 -5.00
N GLU A 83 -13.13 4.47 -5.66
CA GLU A 83 -12.37 4.30 -6.89
C GLU A 83 -10.92 4.71 -6.70
N PRO A 84 -10.00 4.20 -7.55
CA PRO A 84 -8.62 4.64 -7.51
C PRO A 84 -8.53 6.13 -7.85
N LEU A 85 -7.56 6.80 -7.26
CA LEU A 85 -7.33 8.23 -7.48
C LEU A 85 -5.97 8.48 -8.11
N THR A 86 -5.89 9.53 -8.92
CA THR A 86 -4.63 10.00 -9.47
C THR A 86 -3.85 10.80 -8.41
N THR A 87 -2.57 11.00 -8.65
CA THR A 87 -1.73 11.83 -7.78
C THR A 87 -2.32 13.24 -7.66
N GLU A 88 -2.79 13.79 -8.77
CA GLU A 88 -3.41 15.11 -8.77
C GLU A 88 -4.63 15.18 -7.85
N GLN A 89 -5.50 14.16 -7.92
CA GLN A 89 -6.69 14.09 -7.07
C GLN A 89 -6.30 13.96 -5.59
N ILE A 90 -5.29 13.15 -5.30
CA ILE A 90 -4.79 12.98 -3.94
C ILE A 90 -4.25 14.31 -3.41
N ASN A 91 -3.49 15.03 -4.22
CA ASN A 91 -2.93 16.32 -3.83
C ASN A 91 -4.01 17.36 -3.57
N GLU A 92 -5.07 17.37 -4.37
CA GLU A 92 -6.21 18.26 -4.13
C GLU A 92 -6.84 17.99 -2.77
N LEU A 93 -7.02 16.72 -2.40
CA LEU A 93 -7.55 16.36 -1.09
C LEU A 93 -6.61 16.77 0.04
N ARG A 94 -5.31 16.70 -0.19
CA ARG A 94 -4.32 17.08 0.82
C ARG A 94 -4.23 18.59 1.00
N GLU A 95 -4.37 19.35 -0.06
CA GLU A 95 -4.28 20.81 -0.02
C GLU A 95 -5.52 21.43 0.62
N ASP A 96 -6.68 20.86 0.36
CA ASP A 96 -7.95 21.34 0.91
C ASP A 96 -8.74 20.15 1.43
N PRO A 97 -8.34 19.61 2.59
CA PRO A 97 -8.97 18.39 3.09
C PRO A 97 -10.41 18.60 3.47
N PRO A 98 -11.31 17.76 2.95
CA PRO A 98 -12.70 17.80 3.38
C PRO A 98 -12.84 17.36 4.84
N GLU A 99 -13.98 17.69 5.43
CA GLU A 99 -14.22 17.37 6.85
C GLU A 99 -14.03 15.89 7.15
N TRP A 100 -14.49 15.00 6.28
CA TRP A 100 -14.33 13.56 6.52
C TRP A 100 -12.85 13.15 6.59
N LEU A 101 -12.00 13.77 5.77
CA LEU A 101 -10.58 13.45 5.75
C LEU A 101 -9.89 13.93 7.03
N VAL A 102 -10.23 15.14 7.49
CA VAL A 102 -9.71 15.67 8.75
C VAL A 102 -10.07 14.73 9.89
N ARG A 103 -11.32 14.29 9.91
CA ARG A 103 -11.82 13.35 10.94
C ARG A 103 -11.09 12.02 10.89
N GLU A 104 -10.91 11.46 9.70
CA GLU A 104 -10.23 10.16 9.57
C GLU A 104 -8.75 10.25 9.92
N ARG A 105 -8.12 11.38 9.67
CA ARG A 105 -6.74 11.60 10.10
C ARG A 105 -6.62 11.65 11.61
N GLU A 106 -7.57 12.24 12.28
CA GLU A 106 -7.61 12.25 13.75
C GLU A 106 -7.77 10.83 14.30
N VAL A 107 -8.67 10.05 13.72
CA VAL A 107 -8.85 8.64 14.09
C VAL A 107 -7.56 7.86 13.90
N ALA A 108 -6.91 8.03 12.76
CA ALA A 108 -5.64 7.34 12.47
C ALA A 108 -4.55 7.73 13.45
N ALA A 109 -4.48 9.00 13.83
CA ALA A 109 -3.50 9.48 14.81
C ALA A 109 -3.76 8.87 16.19
N GLN A 110 -5.03 8.78 16.60
CA GLN A 110 -5.41 8.17 17.87
C GLN A 110 -5.06 6.68 17.89
N VAL A 111 -5.32 5.96 16.80
CA VAL A 111 -4.99 4.55 16.68
C VAL A 111 -3.48 4.34 16.81
N ARG A 112 -2.69 5.14 16.10
CA ARG A 112 -1.23 5.06 16.17
C ARG A 112 -0.71 5.34 17.58
N ALA A 113 -1.25 6.36 18.23
CA ALA A 113 -0.85 6.70 19.60
C ALA A 113 -1.16 5.56 20.57
N GLU A 114 -2.33 4.94 20.40
CA GLU A 114 -2.73 3.82 21.25
C GLU A 114 -1.84 2.59 21.00
N GLU A 115 -1.54 2.30 19.75
CA GLU A 115 -0.66 1.19 19.40
C GLU A 115 0.76 1.40 19.96
N GLU A 116 1.27 2.62 19.89
CA GLU A 116 2.57 2.96 20.46
C GLU A 116 2.57 2.79 21.99
N ARG A 117 1.51 3.25 22.64
CA ARG A 117 1.36 3.12 24.07
C ARG A 117 1.32 1.66 24.50
N LEU A 118 0.57 0.84 23.78
CA LEU A 118 0.47 -0.61 24.07
C LEU A 118 1.80 -1.31 23.82
N GLU A 119 2.50 -0.93 22.76
CA GLU A 119 3.80 -1.50 22.44
C GLU A 119 4.83 -1.17 23.52
N GLU A 120 4.85 0.07 23.98
CA GLU A 120 5.74 0.49 25.07
C GLU A 120 5.42 -0.26 26.36
N ALA A 121 4.13 -0.42 26.68
CA ALA A 121 3.71 -1.18 27.84
C ALA A 121 4.13 -2.63 27.76
N ARG A 122 4.01 -3.25 26.57
CA ARG A 122 4.44 -4.61 26.31
C ARG A 122 5.95 -4.76 26.52
N LYS A 123 6.72 -3.84 25.97
CA LYS A 123 8.17 -3.83 26.12
C LYS A 123 8.60 -3.67 27.57
N ALA A 124 7.93 -2.78 28.30
CA ALA A 124 8.21 -2.57 29.71
C ALA A 124 7.90 -3.83 30.54
N ALA A 125 6.78 -4.51 30.22
CA ALA A 125 6.41 -5.76 30.88
C ALA A 125 7.41 -6.87 30.60
N GLU A 126 7.88 -6.99 29.35
CA GLU A 126 8.90 -7.96 28.98
C GLU A 126 10.21 -7.71 29.72
N LYS A 127 10.61 -6.44 29.82
CA LYS A 127 11.84 -6.06 30.51
C LYS A 127 11.76 -6.42 31.99
N LYS A 128 10.61 -6.19 32.62
CA LYS A 128 10.41 -6.56 34.03
C LYS A 128 10.38 -8.06 34.23
N ALA A 129 9.87 -8.81 33.26
CA ALA A 129 9.75 -10.26 33.39
C ALA A 129 11.07 -10.99 33.18
N ARG A 130 12.10 -10.32 32.63
CA ARG A 130 13.41 -10.96 32.43
C ARG A 130 14.05 -11.27 33.77
N PRO A 131 14.60 -12.48 33.94
CA PRO A 131 15.33 -12.80 35.16
C PRO A 131 16.54 -11.91 35.32
N ALA A 132 16.82 -11.52 36.53
CA ALA A 132 18.03 -10.77 36.85
C ALA A 132 19.27 -11.65 36.62
N ARG A 133 20.35 -11.07 36.17
CA ARG A 133 21.62 -11.77 36.02
C ARG A 133 22.63 -11.22 37.00
#